data_f9725144a3e9b754f2c640b0a962c9b3
#
_entry.id   f9725144a3e9b754f2c640b0a962c9b3
#
_cell.length_a   1.000
_cell.length_b   1.000
_cell.length_c   1.000
_cell.angle_alpha   90.00
_cell.angle_beta   90.00
_cell.angle_gamma   90.00
#
_symmetry.space_group_name_H-M   'P 1'
#
loop_
_entity.id
_entity.type
_entity.pdbx_description
1 polymer ?
#
loop_
_entity_poly.entity_id
_entity_poly.type
_entity_poly.pdbx_seq_one_letter_code
_entity_poly.pdbx_strand_id
1 'polypeptide(L)'
;MNIEGLTLKLLTDTLNEELLGSKIYKVYMPNPQSLLLLVRRTRDTSSLLADMHNGSCVLYLPQQLPENPETPPTFCMLLRKHLEEGRITKISQSGLDRIITLEIDLLGASSKIITKKLIFELTGKNSNIILTQDDVIIDSLKHVSAAQSSYRTILPGKAYIAPPPQEGLNLLTDDPAKIVQTANSLPAANFAKAFISATTGVGKMTTLELLAAADILPQEVRLESSACQSLAQVIGKLQADMQMQAAKHPVYALISRTNQVKTLLVLPPQNVQEGMQVKEFTDINSALNFAVSLKPIQLPRHEQLQKLVNCETAKLKKKLQALQEDLAHAANAEEQRMLADTIMANIYQIKKGQTSAELINIYDGEPVTVSLSPILSPTENAQAYYKRYNKYKRAQTEVRIQQESTEEMLAYLESLDASLLTATTKEEIEEINQEMLGSGLLKDTNKKKKNAGLQKSQPLHIRLNPEADLYIGKNNKQNDYVTFTLGNPKDLWFHTKDIPGSHVILKTSLPEARQEDINLAVQLAAYFSKARDGSNVPVDCVQRRYVKKPAGSKPGFVIFTNQNTYYTTPDMELIQKYLK
;
A
#
# COMPACT_ATOMS: atom_id res chain seq x y z
N MET A 1 -8.01 -0.98 5.80
CA MET A 1 -9.35 -0.67 6.33
C MET A 1 -9.28 0.59 7.18
N ASN A 2 -10.17 1.54 6.99
CA ASN A 2 -10.26 2.75 7.81
C ASN A 2 -11.40 2.58 8.83
N ILE A 3 -11.11 2.85 10.13
CA ILE A 3 -12.09 2.85 11.21
C ILE A 3 -12.20 4.29 11.71
N GLU A 4 -13.40 4.86 11.66
CA GLU A 4 -13.69 6.21 12.14
C GLU A 4 -14.11 6.18 13.61
N GLY A 5 -14.14 7.35 14.27
CA GLY A 5 -14.46 7.46 15.69
C GLY A 5 -15.84 6.96 16.05
N LEU A 6 -16.84 7.17 15.18
CA LEU A 6 -18.20 6.63 15.36
C LEU A 6 -18.23 5.10 15.35
N THR A 7 -17.55 4.49 14.40
CA THR A 7 -17.42 3.03 14.31
C THR A 7 -16.72 2.46 15.53
N LEU A 8 -15.70 3.19 16.03
CA LEU A 8 -14.98 2.81 17.24
C LEU A 8 -15.85 2.92 18.51
N LYS A 9 -16.82 3.85 18.52
CA LYS A 9 -17.80 3.95 19.61
C LYS A 9 -18.64 2.68 19.74
N LEU A 10 -19.14 2.15 18.63
CA LEU A 10 -19.87 0.87 18.62
C LEU A 10 -19.01 -0.28 19.15
N LEU A 11 -17.72 -0.30 18.76
CA LEU A 11 -16.79 -1.30 19.30
C LEU A 11 -16.60 -1.13 20.80
N THR A 12 -16.47 0.10 21.30
CA THR A 12 -16.32 0.38 22.73
C THR A 12 -17.54 -0.11 23.51
N ASP A 13 -18.75 0.08 22.97
CA ASP A 13 -19.99 -0.41 23.57
C ASP A 13 -20.02 -1.95 23.59
N THR A 14 -19.67 -2.61 22.50
CA THR A 14 -19.51 -4.07 22.43
C THR A 14 -18.49 -4.59 23.44
N LEU A 15 -17.34 -3.94 23.55
CA LEU A 15 -16.31 -4.34 24.52
C LEU A 15 -16.78 -4.17 25.97
N ASN A 16 -17.59 -3.16 26.28
CA ASN A 16 -18.18 -2.98 27.60
C ASN A 16 -19.18 -4.10 27.91
N GLU A 17 -20.04 -4.50 26.99
CA GLU A 17 -20.97 -5.62 27.19
C GLU A 17 -20.23 -6.94 27.44
N GLU A 18 -19.20 -7.22 26.67
CA GLU A 18 -18.51 -8.52 26.65
C GLU A 18 -17.41 -8.65 27.70
N LEU A 19 -16.66 -7.57 27.97
CA LEU A 19 -15.42 -7.65 28.74
C LEU A 19 -15.46 -6.97 30.10
N LEU A 20 -16.42 -6.06 30.36
CA LEU A 20 -16.45 -5.35 31.63
C LEU A 20 -16.65 -6.32 32.81
N GLY A 21 -15.83 -6.17 33.85
CA GLY A 21 -15.81 -7.05 35.01
C GLY A 21 -15.06 -8.36 34.83
N SER A 22 -14.55 -8.66 33.63
CA SER A 22 -13.78 -9.86 33.34
C SER A 22 -12.37 -9.79 33.91
N LYS A 23 -11.80 -10.95 34.24
CA LYS A 23 -10.43 -11.11 34.72
C LYS A 23 -9.50 -11.48 33.56
N ILE A 24 -8.38 -10.81 33.41
CA ILE A 24 -7.33 -11.16 32.44
C ILE A 24 -6.56 -12.34 33.02
N TYR A 25 -6.63 -13.50 32.37
CA TYR A 25 -5.92 -14.68 32.88
C TYR A 25 -4.70 -15.07 32.04
N LYS A 26 -4.61 -14.62 30.77
CA LYS A 26 -3.44 -14.83 29.91
C LYS A 26 -3.22 -13.68 28.94
N VAL A 27 -1.96 -13.36 28.70
CA VAL A 27 -1.50 -12.35 27.74
C VAL A 27 -0.56 -13.01 26.74
N TYR A 28 -0.84 -12.83 25.45
CA TYR A 28 -0.02 -13.31 24.35
C TYR A 28 0.27 -12.22 23.33
N MET A 29 1.30 -12.39 22.57
CA MET A 29 1.61 -11.59 21.38
C MET A 29 1.88 -12.54 20.21
N PRO A 30 0.87 -12.83 19.38
CA PRO A 30 1.01 -13.73 18.23
C PRO A 30 2.08 -13.30 17.24
N ASN A 31 2.33 -11.99 17.14
CA ASN A 31 3.44 -11.40 16.42
C ASN A 31 3.88 -10.09 17.12
N PRO A 32 5.04 -9.50 16.75
CA PRO A 32 5.56 -8.30 17.41
C PRO A 32 4.66 -7.06 17.39
N GLN A 33 3.57 -7.05 16.62
CA GLN A 33 2.65 -5.92 16.50
C GLN A 33 1.21 -6.28 16.90
N SER A 34 0.96 -7.47 17.43
CA SER A 34 -0.37 -7.91 17.86
C SER A 34 -0.37 -8.29 19.33
N LEU A 35 -1.41 -7.91 20.06
CA LEU A 35 -1.64 -8.25 21.46
C LEU A 35 -2.96 -9.03 21.58
N LEU A 36 -2.91 -10.19 22.21
CA LEU A 36 -4.06 -11.04 22.52
C LEU A 36 -4.23 -11.14 24.04
N LEU A 37 -5.36 -10.68 24.55
CA LEU A 37 -5.78 -10.86 25.94
C LEU A 37 -6.83 -11.95 26.00
N LEU A 38 -6.61 -12.98 26.82
CA LEU A 38 -7.62 -13.97 27.16
C LEU A 38 -8.24 -13.56 28.50
N VAL A 39 -9.55 -13.38 28.50
CA VAL A 39 -10.29 -12.92 29.68
C VAL A 39 -11.34 -13.94 30.10
N ARG A 40 -11.67 -13.97 31.38
CA ARG A 40 -12.67 -14.88 31.94
C ARG A 40 -13.68 -14.10 32.78
N ARG A 41 -14.94 -14.33 32.51
CA ARG A 41 -16.07 -13.84 33.29
C ARG A 41 -16.86 -15.04 33.78
N THR A 42 -16.81 -15.31 35.09
CA THR A 42 -17.50 -16.47 35.74
C THR A 42 -17.16 -17.79 35.06
N ARG A 43 -17.95 -18.27 34.09
CA ARG A 43 -17.72 -19.52 33.35
C ARG A 43 -17.34 -19.32 31.89
N ASP A 44 -17.53 -18.12 31.36
CA ASP A 44 -17.28 -17.80 29.96
C ASP A 44 -15.86 -17.25 29.75
N THR A 45 -15.24 -17.65 28.66
CA THR A 45 -13.95 -17.17 28.20
C THR A 45 -14.15 -16.34 26.96
N SER A 46 -13.64 -15.12 26.96
CA SER A 46 -13.60 -14.24 25.79
C SER A 46 -12.15 -13.86 25.47
N SER A 47 -11.93 -13.29 24.32
CA SER A 47 -10.61 -12.87 23.90
C SER A 47 -10.68 -11.51 23.22
N LEU A 48 -9.68 -10.66 23.46
CA LEU A 48 -9.50 -9.37 22.80
C LEU A 48 -8.21 -9.39 22.02
N LEU A 49 -8.29 -9.17 20.71
CA LEU A 49 -7.12 -9.10 19.82
C LEU A 49 -6.95 -7.68 19.29
N ALA A 50 -5.79 -7.11 19.53
CA ALA A 50 -5.34 -5.87 18.95
C ALA A 50 -4.24 -6.16 17.92
N ASP A 51 -4.42 -5.74 16.67
CA ASP A 51 -3.42 -5.84 15.60
C ASP A 51 -3.03 -4.43 15.15
N MET A 52 -1.76 -4.05 15.38
CA MET A 52 -1.20 -2.71 15.13
C MET A 52 -0.34 -2.66 13.88
N HIS A 53 -0.57 -3.52 12.90
CA HIS A 53 0.17 -3.49 11.64
C HIS A 53 -0.05 -2.18 10.86
N ASN A 54 1.01 -1.70 10.23
CA ASN A 54 0.98 -0.44 9.47
C ASN A 54 -0.14 -0.41 8.43
N GLY A 55 -1.03 0.59 8.57
CA GLY A 55 -2.11 0.84 7.62
C GLY A 55 -3.43 0.11 7.89
N SER A 56 -3.50 -0.80 8.86
CA SER A 56 -4.71 -1.56 9.15
C SER A 56 -4.79 -1.95 10.62
N CYS A 57 -4.86 -0.96 11.52
CA CYS A 57 -5.01 -1.20 12.95
C CYS A 57 -6.43 -1.64 13.28
N VAL A 58 -6.56 -2.74 14.00
CA VAL A 58 -7.85 -3.34 14.37
C VAL A 58 -7.81 -3.79 15.81
N LEU A 59 -8.90 -3.54 16.54
CA LEU A 59 -9.18 -4.09 17.87
C LEU A 59 -10.53 -4.80 17.78
N TYR A 60 -10.61 -6.07 18.18
CA TYR A 60 -11.84 -6.86 18.05
C TYR A 60 -11.82 -8.13 18.91
N LEU A 61 -12.96 -8.78 19.04
CA LEU A 61 -13.11 -10.08 19.71
C LEU A 61 -13.02 -11.18 18.62
N PRO A 62 -11.88 -11.90 18.52
CA PRO A 62 -11.66 -12.85 17.43
C PRO A 62 -12.49 -14.12 17.61
N GLN A 63 -13.07 -14.61 16.51
CA GLN A 63 -13.75 -15.92 16.48
C GLN A 63 -12.76 -17.08 16.46
N GLN A 64 -11.57 -16.86 15.90
CA GLN A 64 -10.48 -17.84 15.85
C GLN A 64 -9.23 -17.24 16.46
N LEU A 65 -8.60 -17.96 17.37
CA LEU A 65 -7.38 -17.51 18.02
C LEU A 65 -6.19 -17.74 17.09
N PRO A 66 -5.30 -16.75 16.94
CA PRO A 66 -4.06 -16.93 16.20
C PRO A 66 -3.08 -17.82 16.97
N GLU A 67 -2.17 -18.48 16.25
CA GLU A 67 -1.05 -19.21 16.83
C GLU A 67 -0.08 -18.26 17.54
N ASN A 68 0.46 -18.73 18.68
CA ASN A 68 1.42 -17.96 19.45
C ASN A 68 2.86 -18.46 19.18
N PRO A 69 3.87 -17.56 19.15
CA PRO A 69 5.25 -17.97 19.02
C PRO A 69 5.73 -18.72 20.28
N GLU A 70 6.70 -19.62 20.12
CA GLU A 70 7.32 -20.36 21.24
C GLU A 70 7.98 -19.42 22.26
N THR A 71 8.63 -18.37 21.77
CA THR A 71 9.29 -17.34 22.61
C THR A 71 8.55 -16.02 22.53
N PRO A 72 7.92 -15.57 23.64
CA PRO A 72 7.19 -14.31 23.65
C PRO A 72 8.14 -13.10 23.62
N PRO A 73 7.75 -11.99 22.93
CA PRO A 73 8.51 -10.74 22.96
C PRO A 73 8.62 -10.13 24.37
N THR A 74 9.63 -9.28 24.60
CA THR A 74 9.87 -8.64 25.90
C THR A 74 8.65 -7.86 26.40
N PHE A 75 7.98 -7.10 25.52
CA PHE A 75 6.76 -6.37 25.86
C PHE A 75 5.62 -7.30 26.31
N CYS A 76 5.50 -8.49 25.73
CA CYS A 76 4.53 -9.51 26.17
C CYS A 76 4.82 -9.96 27.62
N MET A 77 6.08 -10.23 27.94
CA MET A 77 6.48 -10.65 29.30
C MET A 77 6.21 -9.54 30.32
N LEU A 78 6.42 -8.28 29.95
CA LEU A 78 6.10 -7.15 30.78
C LEU A 78 4.58 -7.06 31.00
N LEU A 79 3.77 -7.15 29.94
CA LEU A 79 2.31 -7.11 30.05
C LEU A 79 1.78 -8.28 30.91
N ARG A 80 2.33 -9.49 30.81
CA ARG A 80 1.98 -10.61 31.70
C ARG A 80 2.16 -10.24 33.17
N LYS A 81 3.36 -9.74 33.51
CA LYS A 81 3.69 -9.33 34.89
C LYS A 81 2.73 -8.28 35.44
N HIS A 82 2.23 -7.40 34.56
CA HIS A 82 1.47 -6.22 34.97
C HIS A 82 -0.05 -6.35 34.80
N LEU A 83 -0.56 -7.30 34.02
CA LEU A 83 -1.99 -7.38 33.68
C LEU A 83 -2.64 -8.72 34.02
N GLU A 84 -1.88 -9.84 34.06
CA GLU A 84 -2.46 -11.12 34.43
C GLU A 84 -3.00 -11.05 35.87
N GLU A 85 -4.14 -11.69 36.09
CA GLU A 85 -4.93 -11.67 37.31
C GLU A 85 -5.70 -10.34 37.57
N GLY A 86 -5.48 -9.29 36.74
CA GLY A 86 -6.20 -8.02 36.83
C GLY A 86 -7.64 -8.11 36.31
N ARG A 87 -8.53 -7.30 36.88
CA ARG A 87 -9.94 -7.19 36.50
C ARG A 87 -10.16 -5.91 35.69
N ILE A 88 -10.82 -6.04 34.55
CA ILE A 88 -11.23 -4.89 33.71
C ILE A 88 -12.39 -4.19 34.41
N THR A 89 -12.18 -2.97 34.87
CA THR A 89 -13.17 -2.20 35.63
C THR A 89 -13.81 -1.08 34.83
N LYS A 90 -13.15 -0.65 33.75
CA LYS A 90 -13.68 0.38 32.86
C LYS A 90 -13.12 0.23 31.46
N ILE A 91 -13.96 0.44 30.44
CA ILE A 91 -13.55 0.54 29.04
C ILE A 91 -14.16 1.84 28.51
N SER A 92 -13.31 2.71 28.00
CA SER A 92 -13.73 4.03 27.53
C SER A 92 -13.01 4.45 26.25
N GLN A 93 -13.72 5.22 25.44
CA GLN A 93 -13.16 5.97 24.31
C GLN A 93 -13.03 7.43 24.71
N SER A 94 -11.95 8.09 24.31
CA SER A 94 -11.76 9.52 24.57
C SER A 94 -12.56 10.36 23.57
N GLY A 95 -13.75 10.82 23.99
CA GLY A 95 -14.69 11.47 23.07
C GLY A 95 -15.02 10.57 21.89
N LEU A 96 -14.78 11.06 20.67
CA LEU A 96 -14.83 10.27 19.43
C LEU A 96 -13.44 10.08 18.81
N ASP A 97 -12.36 10.33 19.56
CA ASP A 97 -11.01 10.03 19.11
C ASP A 97 -10.80 8.51 18.99
N ARG A 98 -9.82 8.14 18.16
CA ARG A 98 -9.49 6.72 17.93
C ARG A 98 -8.56 6.17 19.01
N ILE A 99 -8.96 6.36 20.28
CA ILE A 99 -8.23 5.93 21.47
C ILE A 99 -9.20 5.18 22.38
N ILE A 100 -8.91 3.90 22.67
CA ILE A 100 -9.64 3.09 23.64
C ILE A 100 -8.73 2.84 24.84
N THR A 101 -9.26 3.04 26.04
CA THR A 101 -8.55 2.79 27.31
C THR A 101 -9.29 1.71 28.11
N LEU A 102 -8.56 0.68 28.53
CA LEU A 102 -8.99 -0.30 29.51
C LEU A 102 -8.35 0.04 30.87
N GLU A 103 -9.18 0.29 31.89
CA GLU A 103 -8.73 0.39 33.27
C GLU A 103 -8.79 -1.01 33.90
N ILE A 104 -7.68 -1.41 34.52
CA ILE A 104 -7.48 -2.77 35.02
C ILE A 104 -7.02 -2.67 36.48
N ASP A 105 -7.84 -3.20 37.38
CA ASP A 105 -7.57 -3.23 38.80
C ASP A 105 -6.84 -4.53 39.18
N LEU A 106 -5.76 -4.38 39.90
CA LEU A 106 -4.94 -5.46 40.43
C LEU A 106 -4.79 -5.32 41.94
N LEU A 107 -4.69 -6.45 42.61
CA LEU A 107 -4.41 -6.47 44.04
C LEU A 107 -2.90 -6.32 44.27
N GLY A 108 -2.48 -5.23 44.86
CA GLY A 108 -1.08 -4.97 45.22
C GLY A 108 -0.66 -5.71 46.49
N ALA A 109 0.63 -5.67 46.81
CA ALA A 109 1.25 -6.36 47.96
C ALA A 109 0.66 -6.01 49.31
N SER A 110 0.03 -4.83 49.47
CA SER A 110 -0.59 -4.37 50.73
C SER A 110 -2.13 -4.49 50.71
N SER A 111 -2.70 -5.38 49.91
CA SER A 111 -4.15 -5.47 49.65
C SER A 111 -4.76 -4.13 49.14
N LYS A 112 -3.95 -3.21 48.67
CA LYS A 112 -4.41 -2.00 47.98
C LYS A 112 -4.69 -2.31 46.52
N ILE A 113 -5.78 -1.76 46.02
CA ILE A 113 -6.09 -1.83 44.60
C ILE A 113 -5.16 -0.87 43.86
N ILE A 114 -4.52 -1.39 42.81
CA ILE A 114 -3.68 -0.60 41.90
C ILE A 114 -4.35 -0.65 40.54
N THR A 115 -4.75 0.50 40.04
CA THR A 115 -5.35 0.63 38.70
C THR A 115 -4.27 0.92 37.68
N LYS A 116 -4.24 0.13 36.60
CA LYS A 116 -3.42 0.36 35.43
C LYS A 116 -4.29 0.63 34.21
N LYS A 117 -3.78 1.44 33.29
CA LYS A 117 -4.47 1.74 32.04
C LYS A 117 -3.72 1.11 30.88
N LEU A 118 -4.42 0.29 30.10
CA LEU A 118 -3.94 -0.22 28.83
C LEU A 118 -4.62 0.58 27.73
N ILE A 119 -3.84 1.37 27.00
CA ILE A 119 -4.30 2.37 26.03
C ILE A 119 -4.00 1.88 24.63
N PHE A 120 -5.03 1.81 23.79
CA PHE A 120 -4.96 1.46 22.37
C PHE A 120 -5.16 2.73 21.54
N GLU A 121 -4.10 3.23 20.95
CA GLU A 121 -4.14 4.34 20.00
C GLU A 121 -4.24 3.79 18.58
N LEU A 122 -5.39 3.94 17.93
CA LEU A 122 -5.70 3.40 16.60
C LEU A 122 -5.55 4.49 15.51
N THR A 123 -4.41 5.17 15.49
CA THR A 123 -4.17 6.37 14.68
C THR A 123 -3.42 6.09 13.36
N GLY A 124 -3.57 4.89 12.80
CA GLY A 124 -2.95 4.49 11.53
C GLY A 124 -1.46 4.20 11.67
N LYS A 125 -0.60 4.95 11.00
CA LYS A 125 0.87 4.75 11.05
C LYS A 125 1.45 4.89 12.47
N ASN A 126 0.84 5.74 13.27
CA ASN A 126 1.28 6.06 14.64
C ASN A 126 0.53 5.24 15.70
N SER A 127 -0.17 4.18 15.31
CA SER A 127 -0.88 3.31 16.26
C SER A 127 0.08 2.67 17.24
N ASN A 128 -0.36 2.59 18.51
CA ASN A 128 0.46 2.10 19.61
C ASN A 128 -0.41 1.39 20.66
N ILE A 129 0.23 0.59 21.50
CA ILE A 129 -0.34 0.01 22.73
C ILE A 129 0.55 0.50 23.86
N ILE A 130 -0.04 1.17 24.85
CA ILE A 130 0.71 1.82 25.94
C ILE A 130 0.15 1.34 27.27
N LEU A 131 1.02 0.89 28.15
CA LEU A 131 0.67 0.54 29.52
C LEU A 131 1.11 1.67 30.45
N THR A 132 0.17 2.19 31.27
CA THR A 132 0.45 3.23 32.25
C THR A 132 -0.02 2.85 33.64
N GLN A 133 0.56 3.47 34.64
CA GLN A 133 0.09 3.51 36.02
C GLN A 133 0.26 4.95 36.53
N ASP A 134 -0.77 5.51 37.14
CA ASP A 134 -0.79 6.90 37.64
C ASP A 134 -0.37 7.91 36.55
N ASP A 135 -0.84 7.67 35.30
CA ASP A 135 -0.52 8.41 34.08
C ASP A 135 0.98 8.43 33.70
N VAL A 136 1.80 7.59 34.34
CA VAL A 136 3.20 7.36 33.96
C VAL A 136 3.30 6.10 33.09
N ILE A 137 4.02 6.19 31.98
CA ILE A 137 4.22 5.08 31.04
C ILE A 137 5.12 4.03 31.71
N ILE A 138 4.60 2.81 31.85
CA ILE A 138 5.38 1.64 32.26
C ILE A 138 6.17 1.14 31.05
N ASP A 139 5.48 0.94 29.91
CA ASP A 139 6.09 0.58 28.64
C ASP A 139 5.08 0.73 27.48
N SER A 140 5.54 0.57 26.25
CA SER A 140 4.71 0.66 25.05
C SER A 140 5.21 -0.26 23.93
N LEU A 141 4.30 -0.61 23.02
CA LEU A 141 4.61 -1.42 21.84
C LEU A 141 5.63 -0.72 20.93
N LYS A 142 5.51 0.61 20.78
CA LYS A 142 6.42 1.44 19.99
C LYS A 142 6.91 2.59 20.84
N HIS A 143 8.21 2.66 21.06
CA HIS A 143 8.86 3.80 21.70
C HIS A 143 8.95 4.98 20.73
N VAL A 144 8.65 6.18 21.20
CA VAL A 144 8.75 7.42 20.44
C VAL A 144 9.62 8.41 21.22
N SER A 145 10.79 8.70 20.66
CA SER A 145 11.75 9.66 21.25
C SER A 145 11.44 11.11 20.85
N ALA A 146 12.03 12.06 21.54
CA ALA A 146 11.95 13.49 21.21
C ALA A 146 12.48 13.81 19.79
N ALA A 147 13.39 12.98 19.25
CA ALA A 147 13.87 13.12 17.87
C ALA A 147 12.83 12.70 16.82
N GLN A 148 11.87 11.86 17.19
CA GLN A 148 10.82 11.34 16.31
C GLN A 148 9.52 12.14 16.39
N SER A 149 9.26 12.80 17.50
CA SER A 149 8.06 13.63 17.72
C SER A 149 8.41 14.83 18.61
N SER A 150 8.09 16.02 18.10
CA SER A 150 8.23 17.28 18.88
C SER A 150 7.08 17.49 19.88
N TYR A 151 5.95 16.84 19.66
CA TYR A 151 4.75 17.04 20.49
C TYR A 151 4.78 16.21 21.78
N ARG A 152 5.15 14.92 21.70
CA ARG A 152 5.17 14.01 22.86
C ARG A 152 6.22 12.92 22.71
N THR A 153 6.70 12.43 23.85
CA THR A 153 7.58 11.25 23.94
C THR A 153 6.79 10.07 24.53
N ILE A 154 7.00 8.88 24.02
CA ILE A 154 6.41 7.64 24.53
C ILE A 154 7.57 6.73 24.93
N LEU A 155 8.02 6.87 26.17
CA LEU A 155 9.14 6.12 26.74
C LEU A 155 8.82 5.74 28.19
N PRO A 156 9.33 4.61 28.71
CA PRO A 156 9.17 4.22 30.09
C PRO A 156 9.58 5.35 31.07
N GLY A 157 8.77 5.53 32.12
CA GLY A 157 8.99 6.56 33.15
C GLY A 157 8.59 7.99 32.76
N LYS A 158 8.09 8.22 31.55
CA LYS A 158 7.55 9.53 31.15
C LYS A 158 6.05 9.60 31.38
N ALA A 159 5.54 10.82 31.64
CA ALA A 159 4.09 11.03 31.69
C ALA A 159 3.44 10.71 30.32
N TYR A 160 2.30 10.06 30.36
CA TYR A 160 1.51 9.83 29.16
C TYR A 160 0.80 11.12 28.74
N ILE A 161 1.07 11.55 27.53
CA ILE A 161 0.38 12.65 26.87
C ILE A 161 -0.39 12.05 25.69
N ALA A 162 -1.72 12.24 25.67
CA ALA A 162 -2.55 11.79 24.56
C ALA A 162 -2.17 12.50 23.24
N PRO A 163 -2.45 11.93 22.07
CA PRO A 163 -2.37 12.66 20.81
C PRO A 163 -3.13 13.98 20.88
N PRO A 164 -2.78 14.99 20.04
CA PRO A 164 -3.55 16.23 19.99
C PRO A 164 -5.03 15.91 19.75
N PRO A 165 -5.94 16.42 20.60
CA PRO A 165 -7.37 16.18 20.42
C PRO A 165 -7.83 16.79 19.10
N GLN A 166 -8.81 16.16 18.46
CA GLN A 166 -9.49 16.78 17.32
C GLN A 166 -10.35 17.93 17.84
N GLU A 167 -10.14 19.13 17.29
CA GLU A 167 -11.00 20.27 17.56
C GLU A 167 -12.32 20.10 16.80
N GLY A 168 -13.44 20.46 17.43
CA GLY A 168 -14.76 20.38 16.83
C GLY A 168 -15.84 19.87 17.78
N LEU A 169 -17.08 19.91 17.29
CA LEU A 169 -18.25 19.45 18.02
C LEU A 169 -18.35 17.92 17.95
N ASN A 170 -18.80 17.32 19.03
CA ASN A 170 -19.00 15.88 19.08
C ASN A 170 -20.31 15.50 18.35
N LEU A 171 -20.20 14.73 17.27
CA LEU A 171 -21.37 14.38 16.45
C LEU A 171 -22.47 13.65 17.22
N LEU A 172 -22.16 12.94 18.32
CA LEU A 172 -23.13 12.12 19.06
C LEU A 172 -23.77 12.85 20.24
N THR A 173 -23.13 13.89 20.79
CA THR A 173 -23.58 14.52 22.04
C THR A 173 -23.99 15.98 21.89
N ASP A 174 -23.46 16.69 20.88
CA ASP A 174 -23.78 18.08 20.66
C ASP A 174 -25.07 18.24 19.84
N ASP A 175 -25.71 19.40 19.96
CA ASP A 175 -26.93 19.72 19.22
C ASP A 175 -26.73 19.67 17.70
N PRO A 176 -27.51 18.87 16.95
CA PRO A 176 -27.38 18.73 15.51
C PRO A 176 -27.48 20.06 14.74
N ALA A 177 -28.36 20.96 15.15
CA ALA A 177 -28.51 22.26 14.50
C ALA A 177 -27.25 23.12 14.69
N LYS A 178 -26.67 23.11 15.89
CA LYS A 178 -25.40 23.79 16.19
C LYS A 178 -24.23 23.22 15.40
N ILE A 179 -24.15 21.89 15.24
CA ILE A 179 -23.12 21.23 14.42
C ILE A 179 -23.17 21.73 12.97
N VAL A 180 -24.36 21.70 12.36
CA VAL A 180 -24.56 22.11 10.97
C VAL A 180 -24.29 23.61 10.80
N GLN A 181 -24.75 24.46 11.72
CA GLN A 181 -24.52 25.89 11.70
C GLN A 181 -23.02 26.23 11.81
N THR A 182 -22.30 25.56 12.72
CA THR A 182 -20.86 25.74 12.87
C THR A 182 -20.14 25.36 11.59
N ALA A 183 -20.46 24.20 11.00
CA ALA A 183 -19.87 23.76 9.74
C ALA A 183 -20.16 24.76 8.60
N ASN A 184 -21.38 25.28 8.51
CA ASN A 184 -21.80 26.21 7.46
C ASN A 184 -21.14 27.60 7.60
N SER A 185 -20.62 27.95 8.77
CA SER A 185 -19.90 29.21 9.02
C SER A 185 -18.40 29.14 8.70
N LEU A 186 -17.81 27.94 8.66
CA LEU A 186 -16.38 27.78 8.42
C LEU A 186 -15.97 28.04 6.97
N PRO A 187 -14.85 28.75 6.73
CA PRO A 187 -14.30 28.93 5.39
C PRO A 187 -13.66 27.61 4.91
N ALA A 188 -14.25 26.99 3.89
CA ALA A 188 -13.72 25.78 3.28
C ALA A 188 -14.05 25.73 1.77
N ALA A 189 -13.34 24.86 1.04
CA ALA A 189 -13.54 24.70 -0.40
C ALA A 189 -14.93 24.12 -0.77
N ASN A 190 -15.52 23.37 0.16
CA ASN A 190 -16.89 22.85 0.11
C ASN A 190 -17.39 22.51 1.51
N PHE A 191 -18.71 22.35 1.66
CA PHE A 191 -19.35 22.05 2.93
C PHE A 191 -18.87 20.73 3.56
N ALA A 192 -18.60 19.70 2.75
CA ALA A 192 -18.09 18.42 3.27
C ALA A 192 -16.77 18.59 4.02
N LYS A 193 -15.85 19.42 3.54
CA LYS A 193 -14.59 19.75 4.24
C LYS A 193 -14.84 20.58 5.49
N ALA A 194 -15.75 21.57 5.41
CA ALA A 194 -16.14 22.36 6.57
C ALA A 194 -16.73 21.49 7.66
N PHE A 195 -17.60 20.54 7.32
CA PHE A 195 -18.23 19.61 8.24
C PHE A 195 -17.21 18.71 8.96
N ILE A 196 -16.23 18.15 8.21
CA ILE A 196 -15.15 17.35 8.79
C ILE A 196 -14.30 18.18 9.78
N SER A 197 -14.06 19.46 9.46
CA SER A 197 -13.31 20.36 10.34
C SER A 197 -14.10 20.85 11.56
N ALA A 198 -15.43 20.90 11.45
CA ALA A 198 -16.33 21.33 12.52
C ALA A 198 -16.65 20.20 13.52
N THR A 199 -16.40 18.93 13.17
CA THR A 199 -16.85 17.76 13.93
C THR A 199 -15.68 16.86 14.34
N THR A 200 -15.87 16.15 15.45
CA THR A 200 -14.94 15.11 15.90
C THR A 200 -15.48 13.71 15.58
N GLY A 201 -14.57 12.77 15.32
CA GLY A 201 -14.89 11.36 15.13
C GLY A 201 -15.48 10.97 13.78
N VAL A 202 -15.61 11.93 12.87
CA VAL A 202 -16.22 11.76 11.53
C VAL A 202 -15.15 11.91 10.47
N GLY A 203 -15.11 10.96 9.56
CA GLY A 203 -14.22 11.00 8.41
C GLY A 203 -14.97 11.33 7.11
N LYS A 204 -14.22 11.33 6.01
CA LYS A 204 -14.77 11.65 4.69
C LYS A 204 -15.94 10.76 4.29
N MET A 205 -15.87 9.45 4.57
CA MET A 205 -16.90 8.53 4.09
C MET A 205 -18.21 8.71 4.84
N THR A 206 -18.18 8.77 6.17
CA THR A 206 -19.38 9.06 6.96
C THR A 206 -19.99 10.43 6.62
N THR A 207 -19.15 11.45 6.40
CA THR A 207 -19.64 12.77 5.96
C THR A 207 -20.41 12.68 4.64
N LEU A 208 -19.86 11.97 3.64
CA LEU A 208 -20.53 11.83 2.34
C LEU A 208 -21.87 11.10 2.45
N GLU A 209 -21.97 10.08 3.32
CA GLU A 209 -23.22 9.36 3.53
C GLU A 209 -24.26 10.20 4.31
N LEU A 210 -23.82 11.02 5.27
CA LEU A 210 -24.71 11.98 5.95
C LEU A 210 -25.29 13.02 4.97
N LEU A 211 -24.45 13.55 4.09
CA LEU A 211 -24.88 14.50 3.06
C LEU A 211 -25.85 13.84 2.06
N ALA A 212 -25.54 12.63 1.61
CA ALA A 212 -26.41 11.87 0.72
C ALA A 212 -27.77 11.56 1.36
N ALA A 213 -27.78 11.18 2.65
CA ALA A 213 -29.02 10.93 3.40
C ALA A 213 -29.87 12.21 3.61
N ALA A 214 -29.25 13.39 3.52
CA ALA A 214 -29.92 14.69 3.57
C ALA A 214 -30.22 15.27 2.18
N ASP A 215 -29.93 14.53 1.10
CA ASP A 215 -30.08 14.95 -0.31
C ASP A 215 -29.23 16.18 -0.67
N ILE A 216 -28.00 16.25 -0.13
CA ILE A 216 -27.05 17.36 -0.30
C ILE A 216 -25.88 16.89 -1.15
N LEU A 217 -25.54 17.71 -2.17
CA LEU A 217 -24.40 17.41 -3.05
C LEU A 217 -23.05 17.74 -2.36
N PRO A 218 -22.03 16.85 -2.43
CA PRO A 218 -20.76 17.05 -1.74
C PRO A 218 -19.95 18.28 -2.15
N GLN A 219 -20.21 18.84 -3.33
CA GLN A 219 -19.53 20.01 -3.89
C GLN A 219 -20.13 21.35 -3.43
N GLU A 220 -21.28 21.37 -2.78
CA GLU A 220 -21.87 22.59 -2.26
C GLU A 220 -20.90 23.30 -1.30
N VAL A 221 -20.84 24.63 -1.42
CA VAL A 221 -19.95 25.45 -0.59
C VAL A 221 -20.63 25.87 0.70
N ARG A 222 -21.92 26.23 0.61
CA ARG A 222 -22.78 26.59 1.74
C ARG A 222 -24.17 26.01 1.55
N LEU A 223 -24.79 25.65 2.65
CA LEU A 223 -26.14 25.09 2.66
C LEU A 223 -27.17 26.20 2.89
N GLU A 224 -28.30 26.08 2.20
CA GLU A 224 -29.50 26.85 2.49
C GLU A 224 -30.20 26.36 3.76
N SER A 225 -31.10 27.16 4.32
CA SER A 225 -31.76 26.84 5.59
C SER A 225 -32.51 25.50 5.58
N SER A 226 -33.14 25.13 4.47
CA SER A 226 -33.85 23.88 4.27
C SER A 226 -32.90 22.68 4.33
N ALA A 227 -31.76 22.76 3.63
CA ALA A 227 -30.72 21.73 3.64
C ALA A 227 -30.06 21.61 5.02
N CYS A 228 -29.83 22.72 5.73
CA CYS A 228 -29.36 22.71 7.11
C CYS A 228 -30.30 21.94 8.05
N GLN A 229 -31.62 22.17 7.91
CA GLN A 229 -32.63 21.47 8.72
C GLN A 229 -32.66 19.98 8.38
N SER A 230 -32.64 19.61 7.10
CA SER A 230 -32.60 18.20 6.66
C SER A 230 -31.38 17.48 7.24
N LEU A 231 -30.19 18.05 7.12
CA LEU A 231 -28.98 17.46 7.67
C LEU A 231 -29.02 17.34 9.19
N ALA A 232 -29.53 18.35 9.89
CA ALA A 232 -29.70 18.29 11.35
C ALA A 232 -30.65 17.17 11.77
N GLN A 233 -31.73 16.92 11.04
CA GLN A 233 -32.64 15.79 11.27
C GLN A 233 -31.96 14.45 11.06
N VAL A 234 -31.16 14.30 10.00
CA VAL A 234 -30.37 13.08 9.73
C VAL A 234 -29.39 12.80 10.86
N ILE A 235 -28.67 13.83 11.33
CA ILE A 235 -27.75 13.71 12.48
C ILE A 235 -28.52 13.32 13.75
N GLY A 236 -29.63 13.98 14.04
CA GLY A 236 -30.45 13.67 15.23
C GLY A 236 -30.98 12.24 15.21
N LYS A 237 -31.38 11.73 14.04
CA LYS A 237 -31.77 10.33 13.88
C LYS A 237 -30.61 9.39 14.15
N LEU A 238 -29.42 9.66 13.59
CA LEU A 238 -28.22 8.86 13.86
C LEU A 238 -27.87 8.84 15.35
N GLN A 239 -27.94 9.99 16.05
CA GLN A 239 -27.70 10.07 17.49
C GLN A 239 -28.66 9.16 18.27
N ALA A 240 -29.95 9.23 17.95
CA ALA A 240 -30.97 8.41 18.59
C ALA A 240 -30.77 6.91 18.31
N ASP A 241 -30.50 6.54 17.07
CA ASP A 241 -30.29 5.15 16.65
C ASP A 241 -29.04 4.56 17.35
N MET A 242 -27.92 5.29 17.39
CA MET A 242 -26.71 4.84 18.06
C MET A 242 -26.87 4.74 19.58
N GLN A 243 -27.65 5.62 20.18
CA GLN A 243 -27.95 5.55 21.63
C GLN A 243 -28.85 4.37 21.96
N MET A 244 -29.86 4.11 21.14
CA MET A 244 -30.87 3.06 21.40
C MET A 244 -30.32 1.66 21.13
N GLN A 245 -29.51 1.49 20.07
CA GLN A 245 -29.04 0.18 19.63
C GLN A 245 -27.64 -0.16 20.18
N ALA A 246 -26.83 0.85 20.53
CA ALA A 246 -25.49 0.71 21.09
C ALA A 246 -24.66 -0.40 20.39
N ALA A 247 -24.26 -1.45 21.10
CA ALA A 247 -23.45 -2.55 20.57
C ALA A 247 -24.11 -3.36 19.44
N LYS A 248 -25.44 -3.30 19.29
CA LYS A 248 -26.23 -4.02 18.27
C LYS A 248 -26.60 -3.16 17.07
N HIS A 249 -25.98 -1.98 16.95
CA HIS A 249 -26.19 -1.12 15.79
C HIS A 249 -25.63 -1.77 14.52
N PRO A 250 -26.41 -1.79 13.40
CA PRO A 250 -25.96 -2.38 12.15
C PRO A 250 -24.74 -1.63 11.59
N VAL A 251 -23.85 -2.37 10.94
CA VAL A 251 -22.61 -1.84 10.33
C VAL A 251 -22.51 -2.31 8.89
N TYR A 252 -22.13 -1.41 8.01
CA TYR A 252 -22.03 -1.66 6.58
C TYR A 252 -20.57 -1.68 6.15
N ALA A 253 -20.11 -2.80 5.59
CA ALA A 253 -18.77 -2.92 5.04
C ALA A 253 -18.77 -2.59 3.56
N LEU A 254 -17.95 -1.63 3.14
CA LEU A 254 -17.66 -1.34 1.75
C LEU A 254 -16.48 -2.21 1.28
N ILE A 255 -16.75 -3.13 0.36
CA ILE A 255 -15.80 -4.12 -0.15
C ILE A 255 -15.38 -3.70 -1.55
N SER A 256 -14.07 -3.60 -1.78
CA SER A 256 -13.52 -3.28 -3.11
C SER A 256 -13.58 -4.48 -4.06
N ARG A 257 -13.38 -4.21 -5.36
CA ARG A 257 -13.20 -5.26 -6.40
C ARG A 257 -12.10 -6.28 -6.05
N THR A 258 -11.12 -5.89 -5.23
CA THR A 258 -10.04 -6.78 -4.76
C THR A 258 -10.43 -7.59 -3.52
N ASN A 259 -11.69 -7.70 -3.22
CA ASN A 259 -12.22 -8.40 -2.04
C ASN A 259 -11.62 -7.91 -0.70
N GLN A 260 -11.36 -6.61 -0.58
CA GLN A 260 -10.85 -5.99 0.65
C GLN A 260 -11.85 -5.00 1.20
N VAL A 261 -12.11 -5.05 2.50
CA VAL A 261 -12.91 -4.02 3.16
C VAL A 261 -12.14 -2.70 3.20
N LYS A 262 -12.67 -1.68 2.57
CA LYS A 262 -12.08 -0.31 2.54
C LYS A 262 -12.44 0.47 3.79
N THR A 263 -13.70 0.43 4.19
CA THR A 263 -14.21 1.12 5.37
C THR A 263 -15.43 0.42 5.95
N LEU A 264 -15.70 0.68 7.22
CA LEU A 264 -16.92 0.29 7.91
C LEU A 264 -17.72 1.56 8.21
N LEU A 265 -19.01 1.55 7.88
CA LEU A 265 -19.92 2.68 8.03
C LEU A 265 -21.03 2.34 9.03
N VAL A 266 -21.46 3.34 9.79
CA VAL A 266 -22.60 3.26 10.72
C VAL A 266 -23.93 3.66 10.05
N LEU A 267 -23.87 4.10 8.80
CA LEU A 267 -25.04 4.45 7.99
C LEU A 267 -25.10 3.57 6.75
N PRO A 268 -26.30 3.21 6.25
CA PRO A 268 -26.42 2.51 4.99
C PRO A 268 -25.86 3.37 3.85
N PRO A 269 -24.88 2.88 3.09
CA PRO A 269 -24.25 3.67 2.03
C PRO A 269 -25.22 3.87 0.86
N GLN A 270 -25.41 5.12 0.45
CA GLN A 270 -26.29 5.52 -0.64
C GLN A 270 -25.51 5.71 -1.96
N ASN A 271 -24.24 6.15 -1.88
CA ASN A 271 -23.40 6.39 -3.03
C ASN A 271 -22.27 5.34 -3.14
N VAL A 272 -22.64 4.15 -3.58
CA VAL A 272 -21.68 3.06 -3.78
C VAL A 272 -20.99 3.25 -5.14
N GLN A 273 -19.65 3.43 -5.13
CA GLN A 273 -18.87 3.54 -6.36
C GLN A 273 -18.98 2.26 -7.19
N GLU A 274 -18.96 2.40 -8.51
CA GLU A 274 -19.01 1.27 -9.44
C GLU A 274 -17.91 0.24 -9.13
N GLY A 275 -18.34 -1.02 -8.97
CA GLY A 275 -17.47 -2.14 -8.62
C GLY A 275 -17.14 -2.29 -7.13
N MET A 276 -17.79 -1.54 -6.25
CA MET A 276 -17.80 -1.84 -4.82
C MET A 276 -19.06 -2.63 -4.45
N GLN A 277 -18.92 -3.53 -3.47
CA GLN A 277 -20.02 -4.27 -2.87
C GLN A 277 -20.26 -3.78 -1.46
N VAL A 278 -21.53 -3.81 -1.04
CA VAL A 278 -21.95 -3.50 0.34
C VAL A 278 -22.38 -4.77 1.02
N LYS A 279 -21.88 -4.99 2.23
CA LYS A 279 -22.37 -6.07 3.09
C LYS A 279 -22.76 -5.52 4.45
N GLU A 280 -23.97 -5.82 4.86
CA GLU A 280 -24.52 -5.44 6.16
C GLU A 280 -24.19 -6.50 7.23
N PHE A 281 -23.93 -6.05 8.44
CA PHE A 281 -23.68 -6.86 9.62
C PHE A 281 -24.54 -6.36 10.79
N THR A 282 -24.94 -7.27 11.64
CA THR A 282 -25.79 -7.00 12.82
C THR A 282 -25.06 -6.24 13.93
N ASP A 283 -23.72 -6.29 13.92
CA ASP A 283 -22.85 -5.66 14.91
C ASP A 283 -21.46 -5.41 14.35
N ILE A 284 -20.70 -4.54 15.03
CA ILE A 284 -19.36 -4.14 14.64
C ILE A 284 -18.35 -5.29 14.70
N ASN A 285 -18.46 -6.19 15.69
CA ASN A 285 -17.48 -7.27 15.86
C ASN A 285 -17.60 -8.30 14.74
N SER A 286 -18.80 -8.64 14.30
CA SER A 286 -19.05 -9.47 13.12
C SER A 286 -18.45 -8.85 11.85
N ALA A 287 -18.61 -7.55 11.65
CA ALA A 287 -18.03 -6.81 10.53
C ALA A 287 -16.49 -6.82 10.58
N LEU A 288 -15.89 -6.66 11.76
CA LEU A 288 -14.43 -6.68 11.95
C LEU A 288 -13.84 -8.07 11.72
N ASN A 289 -14.46 -9.14 12.25
CA ASN A 289 -14.05 -10.52 11.98
C ASN A 289 -14.08 -10.83 10.47
N PHE A 290 -15.16 -10.44 9.79
CA PHE A 290 -15.26 -10.57 8.35
C PHE A 290 -14.16 -9.78 7.63
N ALA A 291 -13.92 -8.52 8.00
CA ALA A 291 -12.90 -7.68 7.38
C ALA A 291 -11.49 -8.25 7.54
N VAL A 292 -11.19 -8.86 8.69
CA VAL A 292 -9.91 -9.52 8.97
C VAL A 292 -9.79 -10.83 8.19
N SER A 293 -10.87 -11.60 8.05
CA SER A 293 -10.87 -12.85 7.28
C SER A 293 -10.57 -12.63 5.80
N LEU A 294 -10.96 -11.46 5.26
CA LEU A 294 -10.67 -11.08 3.87
C LEU A 294 -9.25 -10.56 3.64
N LYS A 295 -8.49 -10.26 4.71
CA LYS A 295 -7.10 -9.84 4.54
C LYS A 295 -6.28 -11.04 4.07
N PRO A 296 -5.52 -10.92 2.97
CA PRO A 296 -4.47 -11.87 2.68
C PRO A 296 -3.52 -11.91 3.88
N ILE A 297 -3.12 -13.09 4.30
CA ILE A 297 -2.11 -13.27 5.37
C ILE A 297 -0.80 -12.68 4.84
N GLN A 298 -0.53 -11.41 5.15
CA GLN A 298 0.76 -10.80 4.84
C GLN A 298 1.79 -11.33 5.82
N LEU A 299 2.61 -12.25 5.35
CA LEU A 299 3.73 -12.75 6.14
C LEU A 299 4.73 -11.61 6.37
N PRO A 300 5.35 -11.49 7.56
CA PRO A 300 6.33 -10.42 7.85
C PRO A 300 7.45 -10.33 6.80
N ARG A 301 7.87 -11.47 6.21
CA ARG A 301 8.87 -11.51 5.16
C ARG A 301 8.39 -10.86 3.87
N HIS A 302 7.14 -11.08 3.49
CA HIS A 302 6.52 -10.45 2.33
C HIS A 302 6.59 -8.91 2.41
N GLU A 303 6.22 -8.33 3.56
CA GLU A 303 6.30 -6.87 3.75
C GLU A 303 7.73 -6.34 3.63
N GLN A 304 8.72 -7.07 4.14
CA GLN A 304 10.12 -6.69 4.03
C GLN A 304 10.59 -6.67 2.56
N LEU A 305 10.25 -7.71 1.79
CA LEU A 305 10.58 -7.80 0.37
C LEU A 305 9.87 -6.70 -0.42
N GLN A 306 8.58 -6.47 -0.15
CA GLN A 306 7.79 -5.41 -0.80
C GLN A 306 8.37 -4.01 -0.52
N LYS A 307 8.76 -3.72 0.72
CA LYS A 307 9.42 -2.45 1.07
C LYS A 307 10.73 -2.27 0.34
N LEU A 308 11.52 -3.33 0.20
CA LEU A 308 12.79 -3.27 -0.52
C LEU A 308 12.56 -2.98 -2.00
N VAL A 309 11.66 -3.71 -2.67
CA VAL A 309 11.31 -3.49 -4.08
C VAL A 309 10.85 -2.05 -4.29
N ASN A 310 9.94 -1.54 -3.45
CA ASN A 310 9.45 -0.16 -3.55
C ASN A 310 10.57 0.88 -3.37
N CYS A 311 11.49 0.64 -2.42
CA CYS A 311 12.62 1.53 -2.17
C CYS A 311 13.58 1.57 -3.37
N GLU A 312 13.96 0.40 -3.92
CA GLU A 312 14.87 0.33 -5.06
C GLU A 312 14.22 0.89 -6.34
N THR A 313 12.93 0.63 -6.56
CA THR A 313 12.16 1.23 -7.67
C THR A 313 12.17 2.77 -7.58
N ALA A 314 11.96 3.34 -6.40
CA ALA A 314 11.99 4.80 -6.21
C ALA A 314 13.37 5.39 -6.48
N LYS A 315 14.46 4.72 -6.08
CA LYS A 315 15.83 5.13 -6.36
C LYS A 315 16.14 5.12 -7.85
N LEU A 316 15.75 4.04 -8.55
CA LEU A 316 16.00 3.92 -9.99
C LEU A 316 15.18 4.92 -10.81
N LYS A 317 13.94 5.22 -10.41
CA LYS A 317 13.13 6.26 -11.06
C LYS A 317 13.76 7.65 -10.92
N LYS A 318 14.31 7.98 -9.75
CA LYS A 318 15.08 9.24 -9.57
C LYS A 318 16.36 9.26 -10.41
N LYS A 319 17.07 8.14 -10.49
CA LYS A 319 18.24 8.01 -11.34
C LYS A 319 17.88 8.21 -12.81
N LEU A 320 16.78 7.60 -13.28
CA LEU A 320 16.33 7.73 -14.67
C LEU A 320 16.00 9.18 -15.01
N GLN A 321 15.33 9.90 -14.11
CA GLN A 321 15.05 11.33 -14.29
C GLN A 321 16.33 12.15 -14.40
N ALA A 322 17.33 11.93 -13.53
CA ALA A 322 18.61 12.61 -13.59
C ALA A 322 19.36 12.32 -14.91
N LEU A 323 19.33 11.06 -15.37
CA LEU A 323 19.94 10.69 -16.67
C LEU A 323 19.22 11.36 -17.85
N GLN A 324 17.90 11.57 -17.79
CA GLN A 324 17.16 12.31 -18.81
C GLN A 324 17.53 13.80 -18.82
N GLU A 325 17.73 14.42 -17.67
CA GLU A 325 18.21 15.80 -17.53
C GLU A 325 19.63 15.94 -18.09
N ASP A 326 20.54 15.00 -17.76
CA ASP A 326 21.91 14.96 -18.31
C ASP A 326 21.91 14.80 -19.84
N LEU A 327 21.01 13.98 -20.39
CA LEU A 327 20.87 13.80 -21.83
C LEU A 327 20.37 15.08 -22.52
N ALA A 328 19.43 15.79 -21.89
CA ALA A 328 18.94 17.07 -22.39
C ALA A 328 20.05 18.14 -22.41
N HIS A 329 20.88 18.20 -21.36
CA HIS A 329 22.06 19.09 -21.33
C HIS A 329 23.12 18.71 -22.38
N ALA A 330 23.27 17.42 -22.62
CA ALA A 330 24.23 16.94 -23.65
C ALA A 330 23.69 17.09 -25.08
N ALA A 331 22.39 17.37 -25.28
CA ALA A 331 21.82 17.64 -26.62
C ALA A 331 22.45 18.84 -27.30
N ASN A 332 23.03 19.79 -26.54
CA ASN A 332 23.71 20.97 -27.06
C ASN A 332 25.12 20.65 -27.61
N ALA A 333 25.49 19.38 -27.77
CA ALA A 333 26.81 19.01 -28.30
C ALA A 333 27.03 19.55 -29.71
N GLU A 334 26.06 19.40 -30.62
CA GLU A 334 26.20 19.87 -32.00
C GLU A 334 26.30 21.40 -32.08
N GLU A 335 25.65 22.15 -31.18
CA GLU A 335 25.84 23.59 -31.06
C GLU A 335 27.26 23.97 -30.71
N GLN A 336 27.92 23.26 -29.79
CA GLN A 336 29.31 23.48 -29.43
C GLN A 336 30.25 23.21 -30.61
N ARG A 337 29.95 22.23 -31.46
CA ARG A 337 30.68 21.95 -32.68
C ARG A 337 30.49 23.08 -33.71
N MET A 338 29.23 23.48 -33.92
CA MET A 338 28.88 24.57 -34.83
C MET A 338 29.64 25.87 -34.45
N LEU A 339 29.66 26.22 -33.16
CA LEU A 339 30.40 27.40 -32.67
C LEU A 339 31.92 27.25 -32.88
N ALA A 340 32.49 26.06 -32.66
CA ALA A 340 33.89 25.80 -32.91
C ALA A 340 34.24 25.95 -34.39
N ASP A 341 33.45 25.34 -35.28
CA ASP A 341 33.61 25.43 -36.73
C ASP A 341 33.48 26.88 -37.23
N THR A 342 32.51 27.63 -36.67
CA THR A 342 32.31 29.06 -36.98
C THR A 342 33.49 29.93 -36.54
N ILE A 343 34.06 29.68 -35.34
CA ILE A 343 35.31 30.37 -34.91
C ILE A 343 36.44 30.08 -35.88
N MET A 344 36.65 28.81 -36.27
CA MET A 344 37.73 28.42 -37.17
C MET A 344 37.62 29.06 -38.56
N ALA A 345 36.41 29.10 -39.10
CA ALA A 345 36.13 29.72 -40.41
C ALA A 345 36.33 31.24 -40.41
N ASN A 346 36.08 31.89 -39.29
CA ASN A 346 36.13 33.35 -39.15
C ASN A 346 37.35 33.80 -38.29
N ILE A 347 38.41 32.99 -38.21
CA ILE A 347 39.52 33.20 -37.28
C ILE A 347 40.26 34.54 -37.53
N TYR A 348 40.27 35.03 -38.76
CA TYR A 348 40.87 36.30 -39.16
C TYR A 348 40.12 37.53 -38.64
N GLN A 349 38.88 37.39 -38.24
CA GLN A 349 38.05 38.46 -37.66
C GLN A 349 38.21 38.58 -36.13
N ILE A 350 38.76 37.58 -35.47
CA ILE A 350 38.86 37.50 -34.02
C ILE A 350 40.25 37.95 -33.56
N LYS A 351 40.31 38.94 -32.66
CA LYS A 351 41.55 39.38 -32.02
C LYS A 351 41.66 38.80 -30.60
N LYS A 352 42.88 38.44 -30.19
CA LYS A 352 43.15 38.04 -28.80
C LYS A 352 42.76 39.12 -27.83
N GLY A 353 42.10 38.77 -26.73
CA GLY A 353 41.58 39.70 -25.71
C GLY A 353 40.10 40.03 -25.83
N GLN A 354 39.42 39.58 -26.86
CA GLN A 354 37.96 39.73 -26.98
C GLN A 354 37.22 38.75 -26.09
N THR A 355 36.10 39.19 -25.50
CA THR A 355 35.18 38.36 -24.67
C THR A 355 34.03 37.76 -25.47
N SER A 356 33.74 38.33 -26.64
CA SER A 356 32.74 37.84 -27.60
C SER A 356 33.06 38.31 -29.00
N ALA A 357 32.54 37.63 -29.99
CA ALA A 357 32.60 38.02 -31.40
C ALA A 357 31.25 37.67 -32.06
N GLU A 358 30.78 38.59 -32.95
CA GLU A 358 29.66 38.32 -33.83
C GLU A 358 30.20 37.80 -35.15
N LEU A 359 29.89 36.56 -35.49
CA LEU A 359 30.48 35.83 -36.63
C LEU A 359 29.36 35.27 -37.49
N ILE A 360 29.65 35.04 -38.76
CA ILE A 360 28.71 34.38 -39.68
C ILE A 360 28.82 32.88 -39.49
N ASN A 361 27.72 32.24 -39.09
CA ASN A 361 27.60 30.80 -38.96
C ASN A 361 27.74 30.14 -40.35
N ILE A 362 28.66 29.19 -40.46
CA ILE A 362 28.99 28.56 -41.76
C ILE A 362 27.91 27.57 -42.24
N TYR A 363 26.96 27.19 -41.42
CA TYR A 363 25.94 26.21 -41.76
C TYR A 363 24.67 26.82 -42.31
N ASP A 364 24.25 27.99 -41.79
CA ASP A 364 23.02 28.67 -42.18
C ASP A 364 23.21 30.08 -42.72
N GLY A 365 24.43 30.65 -42.59
CA GLY A 365 24.76 31.99 -43.04
C GLY A 365 24.25 33.14 -42.14
N GLU A 366 23.63 32.82 -40.99
CA GLU A 366 23.10 33.79 -40.06
C GLU A 366 24.16 34.27 -39.06
N PRO A 367 24.04 35.52 -38.53
CA PRO A 367 24.96 36.05 -37.53
C PRO A 367 24.77 35.30 -36.18
N VAL A 368 25.86 34.82 -35.59
CA VAL A 368 25.85 34.20 -34.27
C VAL A 368 26.88 34.88 -33.37
N THR A 369 26.46 35.19 -32.12
CA THR A 369 27.37 35.72 -31.10
C THR A 369 28.08 34.58 -30.35
N VAL A 370 29.40 34.53 -30.47
CA VAL A 370 30.23 33.50 -29.83
C VAL A 370 30.95 34.09 -28.63
N SER A 371 30.83 33.46 -27.47
CA SER A 371 31.55 33.83 -26.25
C SER A 371 33.01 33.34 -26.33
N LEU A 372 33.95 34.21 -26.05
CA LEU A 372 35.38 33.94 -26.13
C LEU A 372 36.07 34.17 -24.78
N SER A 373 37.09 33.38 -24.50
CA SER A 373 37.99 33.64 -23.38
C SER A 373 39.09 34.62 -23.82
N PRO A 374 39.18 35.80 -23.18
CA PRO A 374 40.20 36.81 -23.57
C PRO A 374 41.65 36.38 -23.35
N ILE A 375 41.86 35.35 -22.53
CA ILE A 375 43.20 34.79 -22.23
C ILE A 375 43.67 33.90 -23.38
N LEU A 376 42.75 33.24 -24.07
CA LEU A 376 43.02 32.27 -25.13
C LEU A 376 43.15 32.95 -26.48
N SER A 377 43.95 32.41 -27.35
CA SER A 377 43.99 32.78 -28.78
C SER A 377 42.68 32.31 -29.47
N PRO A 378 42.35 32.85 -30.66
CA PRO A 378 41.20 32.39 -31.42
C PRO A 378 41.17 30.88 -31.67
N THR A 379 42.31 30.28 -32.00
CA THR A 379 42.45 28.84 -32.20
C THR A 379 42.21 28.05 -30.90
N GLU A 380 42.76 28.52 -29.79
CA GLU A 380 42.54 27.87 -28.48
C GLU A 380 41.10 27.98 -28.02
N ASN A 381 40.40 29.06 -28.33
CA ASN A 381 38.94 29.19 -28.08
C ASN A 381 38.18 28.14 -28.91
N ALA A 382 38.44 27.99 -30.19
CA ALA A 382 37.82 26.94 -31.00
C ALA A 382 38.11 25.53 -30.44
N GLN A 383 39.37 25.27 -30.05
CA GLN A 383 39.72 23.99 -29.40
C GLN A 383 38.97 23.74 -28.08
N ALA A 384 38.70 24.80 -27.30
CA ALA A 384 37.92 24.68 -26.07
C ALA A 384 36.46 24.27 -26.36
N TYR A 385 35.86 24.82 -27.43
CA TYR A 385 34.52 24.41 -27.90
C TYR A 385 34.52 22.96 -28.42
N TYR A 386 35.52 22.53 -29.23
CA TYR A 386 35.66 21.13 -29.65
C TYR A 386 35.87 20.18 -28.47
N LYS A 387 36.60 20.59 -27.45
CA LYS A 387 36.78 19.81 -26.24
C LYS A 387 35.45 19.62 -25.49
N ARG A 388 34.61 20.66 -25.42
CA ARG A 388 33.24 20.57 -24.85
C ARG A 388 32.36 19.64 -25.69
N TYR A 389 32.36 19.77 -27.02
CA TYR A 389 31.65 18.89 -27.93
C TYR A 389 32.00 17.41 -27.69
N ASN A 390 33.30 17.09 -27.69
CA ASN A 390 33.76 15.71 -27.47
C ASN A 390 33.37 15.17 -26.09
N LYS A 391 33.39 16.03 -25.06
CA LYS A 391 32.93 15.68 -23.72
C LYS A 391 31.44 15.36 -23.72
N TYR A 392 30.60 16.19 -24.32
CA TYR A 392 29.15 15.99 -24.39
C TYR A 392 28.79 14.75 -25.21
N LYS A 393 29.42 14.52 -26.32
CA LYS A 393 29.21 13.34 -27.17
C LYS A 393 29.53 12.02 -26.46
N ARG A 394 30.65 11.99 -25.70
CA ARG A 394 30.97 10.84 -24.85
C ARG A 394 29.95 10.66 -23.74
N ALA A 395 29.53 11.75 -23.10
CA ALA A 395 28.50 11.71 -22.07
C ALA A 395 27.17 11.16 -22.59
N GLN A 396 26.71 11.56 -23.79
CA GLN A 396 25.51 11.03 -24.42
C GLN A 396 25.54 9.49 -24.56
N THR A 397 26.64 8.94 -25.02
CA THR A 397 26.80 7.49 -25.19
C THR A 397 26.75 6.77 -23.85
N GLU A 398 27.48 7.27 -22.86
CA GLU A 398 27.52 6.72 -21.49
C GLU A 398 26.14 6.78 -20.80
N VAL A 399 25.47 7.94 -20.88
CA VAL A 399 24.15 8.16 -20.30
C VAL A 399 23.12 7.21 -20.93
N ARG A 400 23.17 7.01 -22.26
CA ARG A 400 22.27 6.11 -22.95
C ARG A 400 22.41 4.66 -22.47
N ILE A 401 23.65 4.17 -22.33
CA ILE A 401 23.93 2.83 -21.81
C ILE A 401 23.40 2.70 -20.37
N GLN A 402 23.62 3.72 -19.54
CA GLN A 402 23.11 3.72 -18.15
C GLN A 402 21.58 3.79 -18.09
N GLN A 403 20.95 4.51 -19.02
CA GLN A 403 19.50 4.58 -19.13
C GLN A 403 18.90 3.22 -19.47
N GLU A 404 19.39 2.55 -20.52
CA GLU A 404 18.96 1.21 -20.92
C GLU A 404 19.11 0.21 -19.76
N SER A 405 20.26 0.18 -19.10
CA SER A 405 20.48 -0.70 -17.93
C SER A 405 19.56 -0.37 -16.74
N THR A 406 19.21 0.91 -16.56
CA THR A 406 18.31 1.36 -15.48
C THR A 406 16.86 0.97 -15.78
N GLU A 407 16.43 1.09 -17.04
CA GLU A 407 15.11 0.67 -17.52
C GLU A 407 14.92 -0.85 -17.42
N GLU A 408 15.94 -1.64 -17.81
CA GLU A 408 15.92 -3.10 -17.63
C GLU A 408 15.77 -3.50 -16.16
N MET A 409 16.48 -2.82 -15.26
CA MET A 409 16.37 -3.10 -13.82
C MET A 409 15.03 -2.67 -13.26
N LEU A 410 14.45 -1.57 -13.72
CA LEU A 410 13.09 -1.14 -13.36
C LEU A 410 12.05 -2.18 -13.81
N ALA A 411 12.11 -2.66 -15.03
CA ALA A 411 11.21 -3.71 -15.53
C ALA A 411 11.32 -5.00 -14.69
N TYR A 412 12.55 -5.37 -14.30
CA TYR A 412 12.76 -6.51 -13.41
C TYR A 412 12.17 -6.30 -12.00
N LEU A 413 12.36 -5.12 -11.39
CA LEU A 413 11.73 -4.81 -10.09
C LEU A 413 10.20 -4.80 -10.19
N GLU A 414 9.64 -4.36 -11.29
CA GLU A 414 8.20 -4.37 -11.53
C GLU A 414 7.65 -5.79 -11.68
N SER A 415 8.42 -6.72 -12.25
CA SER A 415 8.05 -8.15 -12.31
C SER A 415 8.09 -8.80 -10.91
N LEU A 416 9.07 -8.45 -10.07
CA LEU A 416 9.12 -8.89 -8.68
C LEU A 416 7.95 -8.35 -7.85
N ASP A 417 7.58 -7.08 -8.07
CA ASP A 417 6.41 -6.46 -7.45
C ASP A 417 5.12 -7.19 -7.82
N ALA A 418 4.93 -7.53 -9.10
CA ALA A 418 3.79 -8.31 -9.57
C ALA A 418 3.77 -9.72 -8.94
N SER A 419 4.92 -10.39 -8.83
CA SER A 419 5.04 -11.69 -8.17
C SER A 419 4.71 -11.61 -6.68
N LEU A 420 5.16 -10.57 -5.97
CA LEU A 420 4.81 -10.34 -4.57
C LEU A 420 3.32 -10.07 -4.37
N LEU A 421 2.67 -9.34 -5.28
CA LEU A 421 1.22 -9.08 -5.21
C LEU A 421 0.36 -10.36 -5.29
N THR A 422 0.85 -11.38 -5.98
CA THR A 422 0.14 -12.66 -6.19
C THR A 422 0.56 -13.75 -5.21
N ALA A 423 1.70 -13.62 -4.53
CA ALA A 423 2.21 -14.61 -3.59
C ALA A 423 1.35 -14.68 -2.31
N THR A 424 0.84 -15.87 -2.01
CA THR A 424 -0.05 -16.14 -0.88
C THR A 424 0.53 -17.12 0.14
N THR A 425 1.51 -17.95 -0.26
CA THR A 425 2.10 -18.99 0.59
C THR A 425 3.54 -18.64 1.04
N LYS A 426 4.01 -19.28 2.11
CA LYS A 426 5.39 -19.11 2.59
C LYS A 426 6.41 -19.56 1.55
N GLU A 427 6.12 -20.64 0.84
CA GLU A 427 6.94 -21.23 -0.20
C GLU A 427 7.13 -20.28 -1.37
N GLU A 428 6.06 -19.66 -1.85
CA GLU A 428 6.08 -18.66 -2.93
C GLU A 428 6.92 -17.43 -2.54
N ILE A 429 6.76 -16.94 -1.31
CA ILE A 429 7.54 -15.79 -0.80
C ILE A 429 9.03 -16.15 -0.66
N GLU A 430 9.34 -17.37 -0.22
CA GLU A 430 10.73 -17.81 -0.11
C GLU A 430 11.38 -17.99 -1.49
N GLU A 431 10.66 -18.46 -2.50
CA GLU A 431 11.16 -18.51 -3.88
C GLU A 431 11.52 -17.12 -4.42
N ILE A 432 10.65 -16.11 -4.19
CA ILE A 432 10.94 -14.73 -4.56
C ILE A 432 12.15 -14.19 -3.77
N ASN A 433 12.23 -14.51 -2.48
CA ASN A 433 13.39 -14.17 -1.66
C ASN A 433 14.70 -14.76 -2.21
N GLN A 434 14.70 -16.03 -2.61
CA GLN A 434 15.85 -16.69 -3.24
C GLN A 434 16.20 -16.10 -4.62
N GLU A 435 15.21 -15.63 -5.35
CA GLU A 435 15.43 -14.91 -6.61
C GLU A 435 16.11 -13.57 -6.36
N MET A 436 15.64 -12.79 -5.36
CA MET A 436 16.21 -11.50 -4.99
C MET A 436 17.64 -11.63 -4.41
N LEU A 437 17.94 -12.71 -3.69
CA LEU A 437 19.29 -13.06 -3.26
C LEU A 437 20.19 -13.37 -4.47
N GLY A 438 19.71 -14.19 -5.40
CA GLY A 438 20.44 -14.58 -6.60
C GLY A 438 20.70 -13.42 -7.57
N SER A 439 19.83 -12.42 -7.59
CA SER A 439 20.00 -11.19 -8.40
C SER A 439 20.87 -10.12 -7.74
N GLY A 440 21.28 -10.32 -6.47
CA GLY A 440 22.09 -9.36 -5.71
C GLY A 440 21.32 -8.18 -5.11
N LEU A 441 19.98 -8.18 -5.20
CA LEU A 441 19.12 -7.17 -4.55
C LEU A 441 19.11 -7.31 -3.03
N LEU A 442 19.33 -8.53 -2.53
CA LEU A 442 19.48 -8.83 -1.11
C LEU A 442 20.91 -9.27 -0.81
N LYS A 443 21.44 -8.83 0.33
CA LYS A 443 22.71 -9.34 0.87
C LYS A 443 22.42 -10.58 1.70
N ASP A 444 23.11 -11.67 1.41
CA ASP A 444 23.05 -12.89 2.23
C ASP A 444 23.76 -12.64 3.57
N THR A 445 22.98 -12.35 4.61
CA THR A 445 23.50 -12.16 5.98
C THR A 445 23.68 -13.48 6.73
N ASN A 446 23.19 -14.61 6.19
CA ASN A 446 23.20 -15.91 6.84
C ASN A 446 23.90 -17.01 6.00
N LYS A 447 25.22 -16.98 5.92
CA LYS A 447 26.03 -18.01 5.24
C LYS A 447 25.92 -19.43 5.84
N LYS A 448 25.11 -19.70 6.87
CA LYS A 448 25.10 -20.99 7.62
C LYS A 448 23.83 -21.84 7.52
N LYS A 449 22.79 -21.46 6.80
CA LYS A 449 21.67 -22.36 6.53
C LYS A 449 21.57 -22.67 5.04
N LYS A 450 22.30 -23.70 4.59
CA LYS A 450 21.94 -24.41 3.36
C LYS A 450 20.52 -24.94 3.55
N ASN A 451 19.57 -24.46 2.73
CA ASN A 451 18.19 -24.91 2.73
C ASN A 451 18.13 -26.40 2.36
N ALA A 452 18.14 -27.26 3.37
CA ALA A 452 17.77 -28.66 3.22
C ALA A 452 16.24 -28.72 3.30
N GLY A 453 15.56 -28.99 2.20
CA GLY A 453 14.20 -29.52 2.19
C GLY A 453 13.02 -28.59 1.97
N LEU A 454 13.20 -27.35 1.50
CA LEU A 454 12.03 -26.56 1.06
C LEU A 454 11.42 -27.19 -0.21
N GLN A 455 10.17 -27.65 -0.11
CA GLN A 455 9.39 -28.06 -1.28
C GLN A 455 9.25 -26.84 -2.20
N LYS A 456 9.60 -27.01 -3.49
CA LYS A 456 9.39 -25.97 -4.49
C LYS A 456 7.90 -25.80 -4.70
N SER A 457 7.44 -24.56 -4.72
CA SER A 457 6.05 -24.29 -5.08
C SER A 457 5.81 -24.69 -6.55
N GLN A 458 4.63 -25.21 -6.82
CA GLN A 458 4.27 -25.63 -8.19
C GLN A 458 3.56 -24.49 -8.90
N PRO A 459 3.76 -24.34 -10.21
CA PRO A 459 2.91 -23.47 -11.03
C PRO A 459 1.45 -23.83 -10.84
N LEU A 460 0.58 -22.86 -10.95
CA LEU A 460 -0.86 -23.12 -10.92
C LEU A 460 -1.25 -23.95 -12.15
N HIS A 461 -1.88 -25.09 -11.91
CA HIS A 461 -2.41 -25.97 -12.94
C HIS A 461 -3.93 -25.97 -12.88
N ILE A 462 -4.58 -25.68 -13.99
CA ILE A 462 -6.04 -25.68 -14.12
C ILE A 462 -6.40 -26.59 -15.28
N ARG A 463 -7.13 -27.66 -14.99
CA ARG A 463 -7.71 -28.53 -16.02
C ARG A 463 -9.02 -27.94 -16.51
N LEU A 464 -9.05 -27.47 -17.75
CA LEU A 464 -10.24 -26.85 -18.35
C LEU A 464 -11.27 -27.89 -18.78
N ASN A 465 -10.79 -28.92 -19.44
CA ASN A 465 -11.57 -30.02 -19.99
C ASN A 465 -10.64 -31.22 -20.25
N PRO A 466 -11.11 -32.38 -20.67
CA PRO A 466 -10.26 -33.55 -20.95
C PRO A 466 -9.16 -33.32 -22.00
N GLU A 467 -9.28 -32.30 -22.82
CA GLU A 467 -8.41 -32.01 -23.95
C GLU A 467 -7.52 -30.80 -23.78
N ALA A 468 -7.73 -30.00 -22.67
CA ALA A 468 -7.02 -28.74 -22.45
C ALA A 468 -6.65 -28.49 -20.98
N ASP A 469 -5.38 -28.11 -20.77
CA ASP A 469 -4.79 -27.75 -19.49
C ASP A 469 -4.15 -26.37 -19.57
N LEU A 470 -4.31 -25.58 -18.51
CA LEU A 470 -3.62 -24.30 -18.33
C LEU A 470 -2.56 -24.40 -17.23
N TYR A 471 -1.39 -23.83 -17.49
CA TYR A 471 -0.30 -23.68 -16.52
C TYR A 471 0.06 -22.21 -16.37
N ILE A 472 0.12 -21.71 -15.13
CA ILE A 472 0.36 -20.31 -14.81
C ILE A 472 1.56 -20.20 -13.87
N GLY A 473 2.56 -19.43 -14.25
CA GLY A 473 3.71 -19.12 -13.39
C GLY A 473 3.36 -18.00 -12.41
N LYS A 474 3.64 -18.19 -11.12
CA LYS A 474 3.36 -17.21 -10.07
C LYS A 474 4.55 -16.33 -9.70
N ASN A 475 5.74 -16.62 -10.21
CA ASN A 475 6.95 -15.84 -10.08
C ASN A 475 7.85 -16.01 -11.31
N ASN A 476 8.90 -15.22 -11.43
CA ASN A 476 9.76 -15.21 -12.61
C ASN A 476 10.43 -16.56 -12.88
N LYS A 477 10.82 -17.32 -11.86
CA LYS A 477 11.40 -18.67 -12.03
C LYS A 477 10.34 -19.66 -12.54
N GLN A 478 9.12 -19.57 -12.02
CA GLN A 478 8.01 -20.38 -12.52
C GLN A 478 7.57 -19.96 -13.92
N ASN A 479 7.62 -18.67 -14.26
CA ASN A 479 7.39 -18.18 -15.62
C ASN A 479 8.36 -18.82 -16.61
N ASP A 480 9.65 -18.88 -16.27
CA ASP A 480 10.65 -19.60 -17.07
C ASP A 480 10.34 -21.10 -17.17
N TYR A 481 10.01 -21.74 -16.05
CA TYR A 481 9.71 -23.17 -16.00
C TYR A 481 8.47 -23.54 -16.81
N VAL A 482 7.39 -22.79 -16.67
CA VAL A 482 6.13 -22.96 -17.43
C VAL A 482 6.40 -22.78 -18.92
N THR A 483 7.17 -21.77 -19.31
CA THR A 483 7.44 -21.46 -20.71
C THR A 483 8.39 -22.47 -21.35
N PHE A 484 9.53 -22.78 -20.73
CA PHE A 484 10.62 -23.48 -21.38
C PHE A 484 10.75 -24.96 -21.01
N THR A 485 10.12 -25.40 -19.90
CA THR A 485 10.16 -26.78 -19.44
C THR A 485 8.81 -27.49 -19.64
N LEU A 486 7.72 -26.85 -19.23
CA LEU A 486 6.38 -27.43 -19.39
C LEU A 486 5.80 -27.18 -20.80
N GLY A 487 6.01 -25.99 -21.35
CA GLY A 487 5.45 -25.61 -22.65
C GLY A 487 6.10 -26.32 -23.84
N ASN A 488 5.31 -27.00 -24.67
CA ASN A 488 5.75 -27.58 -25.93
C ASN A 488 5.78 -26.52 -27.04
N PRO A 489 6.56 -26.72 -28.13
CA PRO A 489 6.67 -25.73 -29.22
C PRO A 489 5.36 -25.28 -29.86
N LYS A 490 4.32 -26.15 -29.85
CA LYS A 490 3.00 -25.88 -30.43
C LYS A 490 2.00 -25.25 -29.46
N ASP A 491 2.27 -25.32 -28.14
CA ASP A 491 1.38 -24.77 -27.11
C ASP A 491 1.25 -23.26 -27.27
N LEU A 492 0.13 -22.69 -26.83
CA LEU A 492 -0.07 -21.24 -26.83
C LEU A 492 0.43 -20.64 -25.53
N TRP A 493 1.24 -19.61 -25.67
CA TRP A 493 1.77 -18.82 -24.59
C TRP A 493 1.08 -17.45 -24.56
N PHE A 494 0.72 -16.99 -23.35
CA PHE A 494 0.04 -15.71 -23.14
C PHE A 494 0.77 -14.88 -22.09
N HIS A 495 0.79 -13.57 -22.32
CA HIS A 495 1.31 -12.58 -21.37
C HIS A 495 0.66 -11.22 -21.64
N THR A 496 0.48 -10.40 -20.60
CA THR A 496 0.00 -9.03 -20.74
C THR A 496 1.02 -8.18 -21.48
N LYS A 497 0.57 -7.45 -22.51
CA LYS A 497 1.44 -6.62 -23.35
C LYS A 497 1.98 -5.43 -22.57
N ASP A 498 3.31 -5.28 -22.54
CA ASP A 498 4.03 -4.19 -21.88
C ASP A 498 3.70 -3.99 -20.37
N ILE A 499 3.10 -5.01 -19.74
CA ILE A 499 2.69 -4.97 -18.33
C ILE A 499 3.26 -6.22 -17.63
N PRO A 500 3.94 -6.06 -16.47
CA PRO A 500 4.45 -7.21 -15.72
C PRO A 500 3.33 -8.15 -15.25
N GLY A 501 3.55 -9.45 -15.46
CA GLY A 501 2.56 -10.48 -15.15
C GLY A 501 3.09 -11.90 -15.24
N SER A 502 2.18 -12.86 -15.14
CA SER A 502 2.44 -14.28 -15.25
C SER A 502 2.53 -14.75 -16.70
N HIS A 503 3.41 -15.71 -16.96
CA HIS A 503 3.34 -16.49 -18.18
C HIS A 503 2.27 -17.57 -18.05
N VAL A 504 1.39 -17.65 -19.01
CA VAL A 504 0.33 -18.67 -19.08
C VAL A 504 0.57 -19.54 -20.30
N ILE A 505 0.55 -20.86 -20.12
CA ILE A 505 0.62 -21.86 -21.21
C ILE A 505 -0.70 -22.59 -21.29
N LEU A 506 -1.32 -22.57 -22.46
CA LEU A 506 -2.45 -23.40 -22.81
C LEU A 506 -1.95 -24.60 -23.64
N LYS A 507 -2.09 -25.78 -23.05
CA LYS A 507 -1.83 -27.05 -23.70
C LYS A 507 -3.15 -27.63 -24.21
N THR A 508 -3.19 -28.07 -25.44
CA THR A 508 -4.34 -28.76 -25.97
C THR A 508 -3.92 -29.99 -26.81
N SER A 509 -4.68 -31.05 -26.70
CA SER A 509 -4.54 -32.23 -27.57
C SER A 509 -5.21 -32.05 -28.95
N LEU A 510 -6.00 -30.99 -29.09
CA LEU A 510 -6.67 -30.65 -30.35
C LEU A 510 -5.70 -30.02 -31.36
N PRO A 511 -5.95 -30.15 -32.68
CA PRO A 511 -5.17 -29.49 -33.71
C PRO A 511 -5.13 -27.94 -33.52
N GLU A 512 -6.24 -27.37 -33.08
CA GLU A 512 -6.42 -25.96 -32.76
C GLU A 512 -7.10 -25.82 -31.38
N ALA A 513 -6.69 -24.83 -30.58
CA ALA A 513 -7.30 -24.53 -29.30
C ALA A 513 -8.72 -23.96 -29.49
N ARG A 514 -9.64 -24.33 -28.60
CA ARG A 514 -11.00 -23.78 -28.61
C ARG A 514 -10.94 -22.30 -28.22
N GLN A 515 -11.80 -21.47 -28.82
CA GLN A 515 -11.84 -20.04 -28.51
C GLN A 515 -12.19 -19.76 -27.05
N GLU A 516 -12.99 -20.61 -26.41
CA GLU A 516 -13.35 -20.50 -24.99
C GLU A 516 -12.11 -20.70 -24.10
N ASP A 517 -11.26 -21.69 -24.42
CA ASP A 517 -10.01 -21.96 -23.68
C ASP A 517 -9.01 -20.81 -23.86
N ILE A 518 -8.92 -20.24 -25.07
CA ILE A 518 -8.11 -19.03 -25.36
C ILE A 518 -8.63 -17.85 -24.53
N ASN A 519 -9.94 -17.59 -24.55
CA ASN A 519 -10.54 -16.48 -23.83
C ASN A 519 -10.27 -16.58 -22.31
N LEU A 520 -10.36 -17.79 -21.75
CA LEU A 520 -10.05 -18.00 -20.33
C LEU A 520 -8.56 -17.82 -20.03
N ALA A 521 -7.67 -18.29 -20.91
CA ALA A 521 -6.23 -18.07 -20.78
C ALA A 521 -5.88 -16.57 -20.80
N VAL A 522 -6.52 -15.79 -21.68
CA VAL A 522 -6.41 -14.33 -21.78
C VAL A 522 -6.89 -13.66 -20.49
N GLN A 523 -8.06 -14.08 -19.96
CA GLN A 523 -8.58 -13.59 -18.68
C GLN A 523 -7.63 -13.84 -17.52
N LEU A 524 -7.08 -15.06 -17.43
CA LEU A 524 -6.15 -15.43 -16.38
C LEU A 524 -4.80 -14.71 -16.49
N ALA A 525 -4.28 -14.51 -17.71
CA ALA A 525 -3.07 -13.73 -17.93
C ALA A 525 -3.25 -12.28 -17.45
N ALA A 526 -4.39 -11.66 -17.75
CA ALA A 526 -4.72 -10.32 -17.27
C ALA A 526 -4.91 -10.28 -15.74
N TYR A 527 -5.56 -11.28 -15.15
CA TYR A 527 -5.76 -11.37 -13.70
C TYR A 527 -4.45 -11.53 -12.92
N PHE A 528 -3.52 -12.36 -13.41
CA PHE A 528 -2.21 -12.57 -12.80
C PHE A 528 -1.16 -11.54 -13.27
N SER A 529 -1.57 -10.30 -13.48
CA SER A 529 -0.71 -9.18 -13.86
C SER A 529 -0.97 -7.94 -13.00
N LYS A 530 -0.15 -6.92 -13.17
CA LYS A 530 -0.40 -5.59 -12.56
C LYS A 530 -1.69 -4.93 -13.05
N ALA A 531 -2.23 -5.35 -14.18
CA ALA A 531 -3.47 -4.83 -14.76
C ALA A 531 -4.74 -5.60 -14.33
N ARG A 532 -4.68 -6.41 -13.27
CA ARG A 532 -5.80 -7.25 -12.81
C ARG A 532 -7.11 -6.52 -12.54
N ASP A 533 -7.03 -5.25 -12.15
CA ASP A 533 -8.18 -4.38 -11.86
C ASP A 533 -8.46 -3.40 -13.01
N GLY A 534 -7.77 -3.57 -14.14
CA GLY A 534 -7.92 -2.74 -15.34
C GLY A 534 -9.05 -3.20 -16.24
N SER A 535 -9.51 -2.29 -17.10
CA SER A 535 -10.44 -2.60 -18.20
C SER A 535 -9.67 -2.62 -19.52
N ASN A 536 -10.13 -3.47 -20.46
CA ASN A 536 -9.57 -3.58 -21.80
C ASN A 536 -8.05 -3.86 -21.82
N VAL A 537 -7.62 -4.80 -20.96
CA VAL A 537 -6.20 -5.16 -20.78
C VAL A 537 -5.69 -5.91 -22.03
N PRO A 538 -4.60 -5.44 -22.68
CA PRO A 538 -4.00 -6.13 -23.81
C PRO A 538 -3.21 -7.36 -23.35
N VAL A 539 -3.46 -8.50 -23.97
CA VAL A 539 -2.78 -9.78 -23.74
C VAL A 539 -2.27 -10.32 -25.05
N ASP A 540 -0.97 -10.52 -25.16
CA ASP A 540 -0.34 -11.14 -26.31
C ASP A 540 -0.45 -12.66 -26.21
N CYS A 541 -0.82 -13.29 -27.31
CA CYS A 541 -0.88 -14.74 -27.51
C CYS A 541 0.03 -15.13 -28.65
N VAL A 542 0.89 -16.12 -28.42
CA VAL A 542 1.83 -16.60 -29.44
C VAL A 542 2.12 -18.09 -29.21
N GLN A 543 2.45 -18.83 -30.29
CA GLN A 543 2.96 -20.18 -30.10
C GLN A 543 4.31 -20.15 -29.37
N ARG A 544 4.49 -21.01 -28.36
CA ARG A 544 5.67 -21.06 -27.51
C ARG A 544 7.00 -21.11 -28.29
N ARG A 545 7.05 -21.74 -29.48
CA ARG A 545 8.25 -21.81 -30.33
C ARG A 545 8.82 -20.43 -30.71
N TYR A 546 7.99 -19.40 -30.74
CA TYR A 546 8.40 -18.02 -31.04
C TYR A 546 8.83 -17.21 -29.81
N VAL A 547 8.73 -17.82 -28.63
CA VAL A 547 9.20 -17.21 -27.37
C VAL A 547 10.62 -17.67 -27.10
N LYS A 548 11.54 -16.70 -26.94
CA LYS A 548 12.97 -16.95 -26.71
C LYS A 548 13.46 -16.22 -25.47
N LYS A 549 14.44 -16.80 -24.80
CA LYS A 549 15.14 -16.17 -23.68
C LYS A 549 16.52 -15.72 -24.12
N PRO A 550 16.83 -14.41 -24.15
CA PRO A 550 18.18 -13.92 -24.45
C PRO A 550 19.20 -14.41 -23.41
N ALA A 551 20.42 -14.67 -23.88
CA ALA A 551 21.51 -15.08 -23.00
C ALA A 551 21.79 -13.98 -21.97
N GLY A 552 21.94 -14.35 -20.67
CA GLY A 552 22.22 -13.42 -19.59
C GLY A 552 21.02 -12.61 -19.08
N SER A 553 19.82 -12.75 -19.66
CA SER A 553 18.62 -12.04 -19.21
C SER A 553 18.15 -12.52 -17.82
N LYS A 554 17.47 -11.64 -17.09
CA LYS A 554 16.87 -11.93 -15.78
C LYS A 554 15.80 -13.02 -15.89
N PRO A 555 15.49 -13.75 -14.79
CA PRO A 555 14.38 -14.69 -14.78
C PRO A 555 13.06 -14.02 -15.21
N GLY A 556 12.22 -14.74 -15.94
CA GLY A 556 10.94 -14.24 -16.46
C GLY A 556 11.03 -13.32 -17.67
N PHE A 557 12.22 -12.85 -18.05
CA PHE A 557 12.37 -12.00 -19.23
C PHE A 557 12.43 -12.86 -20.51
N VAL A 558 11.59 -12.51 -21.49
CA VAL A 558 11.52 -13.19 -22.79
C VAL A 558 11.33 -12.17 -23.92
N ILE A 559 11.75 -12.56 -25.12
CA ILE A 559 11.40 -11.88 -26.37
C ILE A 559 10.57 -12.82 -27.23
N PHE A 560 9.60 -12.28 -27.96
CA PHE A 560 8.73 -13.08 -28.82
C PHE A 560 8.35 -12.31 -30.08
N THR A 561 7.89 -13.05 -31.08
CA THR A 561 7.44 -12.53 -32.37
C THR A 561 6.18 -13.28 -32.81
N ASN A 562 5.47 -12.78 -33.83
CA ASN A 562 4.26 -13.40 -34.40
C ASN A 562 3.10 -13.50 -33.38
N GLN A 563 2.97 -12.53 -32.49
CA GLN A 563 1.88 -12.48 -31.53
C GLN A 563 0.58 -11.92 -32.12
N ASN A 564 -0.53 -12.42 -31.59
CA ASN A 564 -1.85 -11.83 -31.72
C ASN A 564 -2.23 -11.20 -30.38
N THR A 565 -2.69 -9.95 -30.39
CA THR A 565 -3.10 -9.24 -29.16
C THR A 565 -4.60 -9.36 -28.96
N TYR A 566 -5.02 -9.88 -27.81
CA TYR A 566 -6.39 -9.93 -27.33
C TYR A 566 -6.63 -8.84 -26.29
N TYR A 567 -7.85 -8.34 -26.20
CA TYR A 567 -8.24 -7.34 -25.22
C TYR A 567 -9.29 -7.93 -24.29
N THR A 568 -9.09 -7.80 -22.96
CA THR A 568 -10.02 -8.35 -21.99
C THR A 568 -10.15 -7.47 -20.76
N THR A 569 -11.31 -7.55 -20.11
CA THR A 569 -11.52 -7.06 -18.75
C THR A 569 -11.68 -8.28 -17.85
N PRO A 570 -10.79 -8.50 -16.83
CA PRO A 570 -10.86 -9.69 -15.99
C PRO A 570 -12.23 -9.85 -15.31
N ASP A 571 -12.92 -10.96 -15.57
CA ASP A 571 -14.18 -11.31 -14.91
C ASP A 571 -13.89 -12.13 -13.64
N MET A 572 -14.06 -11.48 -12.48
CA MET A 572 -13.77 -12.09 -11.19
C MET A 572 -14.67 -13.28 -10.85
N GLU A 573 -15.93 -13.29 -11.30
CA GLU A 573 -16.85 -14.40 -11.04
C GLU A 573 -16.45 -15.63 -11.83
N LEU A 574 -16.08 -15.45 -13.12
CA LEU A 574 -15.59 -16.50 -13.99
C LEU A 574 -14.26 -17.07 -13.43
N ILE A 575 -13.32 -16.21 -13.11
CA ILE A 575 -11.97 -16.60 -12.66
C ILE A 575 -12.03 -17.37 -11.34
N GLN A 576 -12.85 -16.96 -10.37
CA GLN A 576 -12.98 -17.65 -9.09
C GLN A 576 -13.53 -19.07 -9.19
N LYS A 577 -14.28 -19.41 -10.25
CA LYS A 577 -14.74 -20.79 -10.49
C LYS A 577 -13.59 -21.75 -10.76
N TYR A 578 -12.49 -21.26 -11.34
CA TYR A 578 -11.32 -22.06 -11.70
C TYR A 578 -10.17 -21.98 -10.69
N LEU A 579 -10.22 -21.02 -9.75
CA LEU A 579 -9.21 -20.87 -8.68
C LEU A 579 -9.59 -21.60 -7.38
N LYS A 580 -10.79 -22.17 -7.29
CA LYS A 580 -11.23 -23.04 -6.18
C LYS A 580 -10.73 -24.46 -6.41
#